data_341c14d252ddfe712cf28bf72f7a3e0e
#
_entry.id   341c14d252ddfe712cf28bf72f7a3e0e
#
_cell.length_a   1.000
_cell.length_b   1.000
_cell.length_c   1.000
_cell.angle_alpha   90.00
_cell.angle_beta   90.00
_cell.angle_gamma   90.00
#
_symmetry.space_group_name_H-M   'P 1'
#
loop_
_entity.id
_entity.type
_entity.pdbx_description
1 polymer ?
#
loop_
_entity_poly.entity_id
_entity_poly.type
_entity_poly.pdbx_seq_one_letter_code
_entity_poly.pdbx_strand_id
1 'polypeptide(L)'
;MPTSLAARNVSHRFGDVIALDDVSVDVPAGRAVALVGESGSGKTTLLRCFNRLVEPSRGEVKVGDKNVRSQPAVLLRRGIGYVQQHGGLLPHWRVLRNVALVPTLQHMPDTISAAQQALELVGLPAERFGERFPHELSGGQRQRVALARSIAARPDVVLLDEPFGALDAISRADLQEAFDALRRELSVTTLLVTHDLAEAGRLADEVVVMRIGRVEQRGTMRALISEPATEYVARLIERARAGLEALRT
;
A
#
# COMPACT_ATOMS: atom_id res chain seq x y z
N MET A 1 3.00 14.91 13.02
CA MET A 1 4.11 15.09 12.06
C MET A 1 4.23 13.83 11.24
N PRO A 2 4.50 13.90 9.94
CA PRO A 2 4.57 12.70 9.12
C PRO A 2 5.62 11.72 9.67
N THR A 3 5.30 10.44 9.61
CA THR A 3 6.04 9.34 10.26
C THR A 3 6.77 8.53 9.19
N SER A 4 8.10 8.37 9.30
CA SER A 4 8.91 7.58 8.36
C SER A 4 8.75 6.07 8.58
N LEU A 5 9.15 5.27 7.57
CA LEU A 5 9.30 3.82 7.70
C LEU A 5 10.76 3.42 7.43
N ALA A 6 11.28 2.48 8.20
CA ALA A 6 12.62 1.94 7.98
C ALA A 6 12.66 0.42 8.24
N ALA A 7 13.22 -0.31 7.29
CA ALA A 7 13.63 -1.70 7.44
C ALA A 7 15.15 -1.78 7.31
N ARG A 8 15.83 -2.48 8.21
CA ARG A 8 17.29 -2.62 8.25
C ARG A 8 17.68 -4.08 8.35
N ASN A 9 18.40 -4.57 7.33
CA ASN A 9 18.94 -5.93 7.25
C ASN A 9 17.90 -7.00 7.58
N VAL A 10 16.67 -6.80 7.06
CA VAL A 10 15.50 -7.63 7.36
C VAL A 10 15.59 -8.94 6.59
N SER A 11 15.56 -10.07 7.32
CA SER A 11 15.46 -11.40 6.74
C SER A 11 14.27 -12.16 7.33
N HIS A 12 13.58 -12.95 6.51
CA HIS A 12 12.47 -13.78 6.94
C HIS A 12 12.34 -15.05 6.11
N ARG A 13 11.95 -16.15 6.76
CA ARG A 13 11.70 -17.46 6.13
C ARG A 13 10.33 -17.97 6.52
N PHE A 14 9.66 -18.60 5.56
CA PHE A 14 8.48 -19.43 5.80
C PHE A 14 8.88 -20.89 5.57
N GLY A 15 9.11 -21.63 6.65
CA GLY A 15 9.73 -22.97 6.55
C GLY A 15 11.07 -22.89 5.84
N ASP A 16 11.22 -23.60 4.71
CA ASP A 16 12.45 -23.62 3.92
C ASP A 16 12.54 -22.48 2.89
N VAL A 17 11.47 -21.73 2.67
CA VAL A 17 11.44 -20.66 1.67
C VAL A 17 11.96 -19.36 2.27
N ILE A 18 13.04 -18.81 1.68
CA ILE A 18 13.54 -17.47 2.03
C ILE A 18 12.65 -16.45 1.34
N ALA A 19 11.85 -15.71 2.12
CA ALA A 19 10.97 -14.65 1.62
C ALA A 19 11.67 -13.28 1.60
N LEU A 20 12.57 -13.02 2.54
CA LEU A 20 13.41 -11.81 2.62
C LEU A 20 14.83 -12.23 3.01
N ASP A 21 15.82 -11.65 2.34
CA ASP A 21 17.23 -11.92 2.53
C ASP A 21 18.02 -10.61 2.56
N ASP A 22 18.31 -10.12 3.77
CA ASP A 22 19.09 -8.92 4.04
C ASP A 22 18.53 -7.63 3.39
N VAL A 23 17.22 -7.43 3.47
CA VAL A 23 16.52 -6.32 2.84
C VAL A 23 16.61 -5.07 3.72
N SER A 24 17.06 -3.94 3.12
CA SER A 24 17.04 -2.62 3.74
C SER A 24 16.28 -1.64 2.84
N VAL A 25 15.23 -1.02 3.38
CA VAL A 25 14.37 -0.05 2.66
C VAL A 25 13.92 1.04 3.63
N ASP A 26 14.00 2.29 3.17
CA ASP A 26 13.49 3.47 3.86
C ASP A 26 12.36 4.12 3.07
N VAL A 27 11.35 4.62 3.79
CA VAL A 27 10.34 5.52 3.25
C VAL A 27 10.42 6.81 4.07
N PRO A 28 10.95 7.90 3.49
CA PRO A 28 11.01 9.17 4.20
C PRO A 28 9.60 9.67 4.55
N ALA A 29 9.50 10.42 5.64
CA ALA A 29 8.24 10.97 6.12
C ALA A 29 7.54 11.82 5.03
N GLY A 30 6.24 11.58 4.80
CA GLY A 30 5.44 12.25 3.76
C GLY A 30 5.75 11.83 2.32
N ARG A 31 6.63 10.85 2.11
CA ARG A 31 6.95 10.33 0.78
C ARG A 31 6.26 9.00 0.49
N ALA A 32 6.18 8.70 -0.81
CA ALA A 32 5.72 7.41 -1.28
C ALA A 32 6.86 6.59 -1.90
N VAL A 33 6.96 5.33 -1.51
CA VAL A 33 7.87 4.35 -2.11
C VAL A 33 7.06 3.16 -2.61
N ALA A 34 7.33 2.75 -3.85
CA ALA A 34 6.72 1.55 -4.43
C ALA A 34 7.70 0.37 -4.40
N LEU A 35 7.24 -0.78 -3.95
CA LEU A 35 7.92 -2.06 -4.09
C LEU A 35 7.39 -2.75 -5.34
N VAL A 36 8.25 -3.01 -6.32
CA VAL A 36 7.89 -3.68 -7.57
C VAL A 36 8.72 -4.95 -7.79
N GLY A 37 8.23 -5.89 -8.58
CA GLY A 37 8.89 -7.15 -8.91
C GLY A 37 7.88 -8.27 -9.13
N GLU A 38 8.36 -9.44 -9.53
CA GLU A 38 7.53 -10.62 -9.80
C GLU A 38 6.83 -11.14 -8.54
N SER A 39 5.79 -11.98 -8.74
CA SER A 39 5.15 -12.69 -7.63
C SER A 39 6.21 -13.53 -6.87
N GLY A 40 6.12 -13.56 -5.54
CA GLY A 40 7.09 -14.27 -4.71
C GLY A 40 8.41 -13.52 -4.45
N SER A 41 8.61 -12.29 -4.96
CA SER A 41 9.84 -11.52 -4.71
C SER A 41 10.01 -10.96 -3.29
N GLY A 42 9.01 -11.13 -2.40
CA GLY A 42 9.09 -10.70 -1.00
C GLY A 42 8.40 -9.37 -0.66
N LYS A 43 7.83 -8.64 -1.64
CA LYS A 43 7.21 -7.31 -1.46
C LYS A 43 6.15 -7.28 -0.36
N THR A 44 5.14 -8.13 -0.47
CA THR A 44 4.05 -8.24 0.52
C THR A 44 4.57 -8.66 1.88
N THR A 45 5.59 -9.54 1.94
CA THR A 45 6.23 -9.95 3.19
C THR A 45 6.91 -8.77 3.87
N LEU A 46 7.69 -7.96 3.12
CA LEU A 46 8.33 -6.76 3.64
C LEU A 46 7.29 -5.73 4.12
N LEU A 47 6.26 -5.46 3.31
CA LEU A 47 5.18 -4.55 3.70
C LEU A 47 4.53 -5.00 5.01
N ARG A 48 4.25 -6.30 5.16
CA ARG A 48 3.62 -6.87 6.37
C ARG A 48 4.51 -6.86 7.60
N CYS A 49 5.82 -6.66 7.46
CA CYS A 49 6.70 -6.45 8.59
C CYS A 49 6.42 -5.10 9.29
N PHE A 50 6.02 -4.06 8.56
CA PHE A 50 5.75 -2.74 9.13
C PHE A 50 4.50 -2.71 10.03
N ASN A 51 3.49 -3.55 9.76
CA ASN A 51 2.30 -3.66 10.61
C ASN A 51 2.31 -4.90 11.53
N ARG A 52 3.46 -5.60 11.62
CA ARG A 52 3.64 -6.83 12.42
C ARG A 52 2.63 -7.95 12.10
N LEU A 53 2.17 -8.05 10.86
CA LEU A 53 1.49 -9.26 10.37
C LEU A 53 2.53 -10.35 10.04
N VAL A 54 3.76 -9.94 9.75
CA VAL A 54 4.94 -10.81 9.69
C VAL A 54 6.00 -10.22 10.64
N GLU A 55 6.59 -11.07 11.48
CA GLU A 55 7.73 -10.68 12.31
C GLU A 55 9.01 -11.21 11.67
N PRO A 56 9.95 -10.34 11.26
CA PRO A 56 11.17 -10.78 10.60
C PRO A 56 12.01 -11.65 11.53
N SER A 57 12.69 -12.66 10.97
CA SER A 57 13.60 -13.55 11.71
C SER A 57 14.88 -12.83 12.15
N ARG A 58 15.33 -11.83 11.35
CA ARG A 58 16.48 -10.98 11.62
C ARG A 58 16.21 -9.55 11.17
N GLY A 59 17.03 -8.61 11.66
CA GLY A 59 16.93 -7.20 11.30
C GLY A 59 15.95 -6.43 12.16
N GLU A 60 15.77 -5.17 11.81
CA GLU A 60 14.96 -4.21 12.55
C GLU A 60 13.95 -3.54 11.61
N VAL A 61 12.72 -3.32 12.11
CA VAL A 61 11.68 -2.56 11.41
C VAL A 61 11.19 -1.44 12.33
N LYS A 62 11.15 -0.21 11.81
CA LYS A 62 10.69 0.97 12.53
C LYS A 62 9.54 1.67 11.81
N VAL A 63 8.66 2.24 12.61
CA VAL A 63 7.63 3.20 12.21
C VAL A 63 7.89 4.46 13.04
N GLY A 64 8.31 5.54 12.37
CA GLY A 64 8.97 6.66 13.04
C GLY A 64 10.25 6.19 13.73
N ASP A 65 10.47 6.68 14.94
CA ASP A 65 11.63 6.31 15.75
C ASP A 65 11.45 5.01 16.54
N LYS A 66 10.24 4.41 16.49
CA LYS A 66 9.91 3.23 17.31
C LYS A 66 10.06 1.94 16.53
N ASN A 67 10.81 0.99 17.11
CA ASN A 67 10.81 -0.38 16.63
C ASN A 67 9.38 -0.96 16.73
N VAL A 68 8.90 -1.60 15.68
CA VAL A 68 7.53 -2.18 15.64
C VAL A 68 7.31 -3.21 16.75
N ARG A 69 8.38 -3.86 17.24
CA ARG A 69 8.31 -4.85 18.32
C ARG A 69 8.19 -4.20 19.72
N SER A 70 8.56 -2.92 19.87
CA SER A 70 8.56 -2.24 21.17
C SER A 70 7.18 -1.76 21.64
N GLN A 71 6.14 -1.93 20.81
CA GLN A 71 4.79 -1.51 21.12
C GLN A 71 3.77 -2.63 20.87
N PRO A 72 2.61 -2.61 21.56
CA PRO A 72 1.54 -3.57 21.31
C PRO A 72 1.09 -3.55 19.83
N ALA A 73 1.04 -4.71 19.18
CA ALA A 73 0.70 -4.82 17.76
C ALA A 73 -0.67 -4.20 17.40
N VAL A 74 -1.62 -4.24 18.33
CA VAL A 74 -2.94 -3.64 18.17
C VAL A 74 -2.84 -2.11 18.04
N LEU A 75 -2.03 -1.47 18.88
CA LEU A 75 -1.85 -0.01 18.85
C LEU A 75 -1.09 0.41 17.58
N LEU A 76 -0.04 -0.33 17.20
CA LEU A 76 0.66 -0.11 15.93
C LEU A 76 -0.29 -0.16 14.74
N ARG A 77 -1.10 -1.23 14.63
CA ARG A 77 -2.02 -1.43 13.51
C ARG A 77 -3.14 -0.41 13.44
N ARG A 78 -3.62 0.12 14.58
CA ARG A 78 -4.61 1.20 14.60
C ARG A 78 -4.04 2.50 14.05
N GLY A 79 -2.73 2.76 14.22
CA GLY A 79 -2.06 3.96 13.70
C GLY A 79 -1.68 3.88 12.21
N ILE A 80 -1.82 2.73 11.56
CA ILE A 80 -1.41 2.50 10.17
C ILE A 80 -2.64 2.18 9.32
N GLY A 81 -2.86 2.94 8.25
CA GLY A 81 -3.81 2.56 7.21
C GLY A 81 -3.28 1.35 6.44
N TYR A 82 -4.12 0.33 6.26
CA TYR A 82 -3.70 -0.88 5.54
C TYR A 82 -4.78 -1.34 4.55
N VAL A 83 -4.40 -1.43 3.29
CA VAL A 83 -5.19 -2.08 2.22
C VAL A 83 -4.49 -3.37 1.85
N GLN A 84 -5.15 -4.50 2.10
CA GLN A 84 -4.66 -5.81 1.68
C GLN A 84 -5.20 -6.19 0.29
N GLN A 85 -4.50 -7.06 -0.41
CA GLN A 85 -4.72 -7.46 -1.81
C GLN A 85 -6.18 -7.78 -2.19
N HIS A 86 -6.99 -8.33 -1.27
CA HIS A 86 -8.40 -8.66 -1.49
C HIS A 86 -9.37 -7.76 -0.71
N GLY A 87 -8.93 -6.55 -0.33
CA GLY A 87 -9.72 -5.56 0.40
C GLY A 87 -9.97 -5.88 1.88
N GLY A 88 -10.21 -7.15 2.24
CA GLY A 88 -10.37 -7.62 3.62
C GLY A 88 -11.49 -6.94 4.40
N LEU A 89 -12.61 -6.65 3.75
CA LEU A 89 -13.79 -6.11 4.40
C LEU A 89 -14.46 -7.18 5.28
N LEU A 90 -15.07 -6.74 6.38
CA LEU A 90 -15.89 -7.60 7.24
C LEU A 90 -17.21 -7.89 6.52
N PRO A 91 -17.48 -9.14 6.09
CA PRO A 91 -18.55 -9.44 5.15
C PRO A 91 -19.95 -9.25 5.75
N HIS A 92 -20.05 -9.36 7.08
CA HIS A 92 -21.30 -9.21 7.85
C HIS A 92 -21.54 -7.78 8.36
N TRP A 93 -20.66 -6.82 7.98
CA TRP A 93 -20.83 -5.41 8.31
C TRP A 93 -21.15 -4.60 7.06
N ARG A 94 -22.00 -3.59 7.22
CA ARG A 94 -22.31 -2.62 6.19
C ARG A 94 -21.06 -1.80 5.83
N VAL A 95 -21.05 -1.23 4.64
CA VAL A 95 -19.95 -0.42 4.09
C VAL A 95 -19.56 0.71 5.07
N LEU A 96 -20.51 1.51 5.50
CA LEU A 96 -20.24 2.63 6.42
C LEU A 96 -19.58 2.15 7.72
N ARG A 97 -20.08 1.04 8.28
CA ARG A 97 -19.50 0.44 9.49
C ARG A 97 -18.10 -0.14 9.26
N ASN A 98 -17.84 -0.72 8.08
CA ASN A 98 -16.50 -1.17 7.70
C ASN A 98 -15.51 -0.02 7.69
N VAL A 99 -15.89 1.12 7.11
CA VAL A 99 -15.02 2.32 7.00
C VAL A 99 -14.85 2.99 8.36
N ALA A 100 -15.90 3.07 9.18
CA ALA A 100 -15.86 3.64 10.53
C ALA A 100 -15.06 2.79 11.55
N LEU A 101 -14.61 1.57 11.20
CA LEU A 101 -13.97 0.65 12.14
C LEU A 101 -12.77 1.26 12.87
N VAL A 102 -11.79 1.78 12.12
CA VAL A 102 -10.56 2.33 12.73
C VAL A 102 -10.83 3.61 13.49
N PRO A 103 -11.57 4.61 12.96
CA PRO A 103 -12.03 5.76 13.73
C PRO A 103 -12.69 5.38 15.07
N THR A 104 -13.58 4.36 15.06
CA THR A 104 -14.25 3.87 16.28
C THR A 104 -13.26 3.27 17.29
N LEU A 105 -12.30 2.44 16.81
CA LEU A 105 -11.27 1.83 17.66
C LEU A 105 -10.28 2.86 18.23
N GLN A 106 -10.14 4.01 17.59
CA GLN A 106 -9.32 5.14 18.07
C GLN A 106 -10.13 6.13 18.93
N HIS A 107 -11.41 5.87 19.18
CA HIS A 107 -12.31 6.76 19.93
C HIS A 107 -12.36 8.18 19.37
N MET A 108 -12.32 8.32 18.03
CA MET A 108 -12.48 9.61 17.39
C MET A 108 -13.89 10.21 17.65
N PRO A 109 -14.02 11.52 17.81
CA PRO A 109 -15.28 12.14 18.23
C PRO A 109 -16.41 11.99 17.19
N ASP A 110 -16.09 11.94 15.90
CA ASP A 110 -17.09 11.88 14.83
C ASP A 110 -16.73 10.78 13.80
N THR A 111 -16.90 9.53 14.21
CA THR A 111 -16.51 8.36 13.43
C THR A 111 -17.34 8.19 12.16
N ILE A 112 -18.61 8.60 12.20
CA ILE A 112 -19.51 8.45 11.05
C ILE A 112 -19.17 9.50 9.98
N SER A 113 -18.98 10.76 10.34
CA SER A 113 -18.57 11.80 9.40
C SER A 113 -17.20 11.49 8.79
N ALA A 114 -16.23 11.02 9.57
CA ALA A 114 -14.93 10.57 9.06
C ALA A 114 -15.07 9.45 8.01
N ALA A 115 -15.95 8.49 8.26
CA ALA A 115 -16.21 7.40 7.31
C ALA A 115 -16.95 7.90 6.05
N GLN A 116 -17.90 8.81 6.17
CA GLN A 116 -18.60 9.43 5.04
C GLN A 116 -17.62 10.20 4.15
N GLN A 117 -16.79 11.06 4.74
CA GLN A 117 -15.75 11.80 4.01
C GLN A 117 -14.79 10.87 3.27
N ALA A 118 -14.34 9.77 3.91
CA ALA A 118 -13.47 8.81 3.29
C ALA A 118 -14.14 8.06 2.12
N LEU A 119 -15.45 7.79 2.21
CA LEU A 119 -16.22 7.19 1.12
C LEU A 119 -16.38 8.16 -0.06
N GLU A 120 -16.63 9.45 0.20
CA GLU A 120 -16.67 10.48 -0.86
C GLU A 120 -15.36 10.56 -1.64
N LEU A 121 -14.22 10.55 -0.96
CA LEU A 121 -12.89 10.59 -1.58
C LEU A 121 -12.64 9.44 -2.57
N VAL A 122 -13.28 8.30 -2.38
CA VAL A 122 -13.16 7.15 -3.28
C VAL A 122 -14.32 7.04 -4.28
N GLY A 123 -15.17 8.07 -4.38
CA GLY A 123 -16.32 8.12 -5.30
C GLY A 123 -17.45 7.14 -4.95
N LEU A 124 -17.65 6.86 -3.67
CA LEU A 124 -18.72 5.98 -3.15
C LEU A 124 -19.54 6.71 -2.07
N PRO A 125 -20.41 7.67 -2.46
CA PRO A 125 -21.23 8.43 -1.50
C PRO A 125 -21.96 7.54 -0.50
N ALA A 126 -21.87 7.92 0.79
CA ALA A 126 -22.40 7.09 1.89
C ALA A 126 -23.93 6.92 1.81
N GLU A 127 -24.67 7.91 1.29
CA GLU A 127 -26.12 7.87 1.09
C GLU A 127 -26.53 6.71 0.17
N ARG A 128 -25.69 6.40 -0.83
CA ARG A 128 -25.95 5.34 -1.81
C ARG A 128 -25.34 3.99 -1.43
N PHE A 129 -24.17 4.00 -0.81
CA PHE A 129 -23.37 2.80 -0.59
C PHE A 129 -23.24 2.39 0.87
N GLY A 130 -23.45 3.31 1.83
CA GLY A 130 -23.18 3.11 3.25
C GLY A 130 -23.92 1.94 3.87
N GLU A 131 -25.16 1.72 3.46
CA GLU A 131 -26.04 0.66 3.96
C GLU A 131 -25.86 -0.71 3.28
N ARG A 132 -25.07 -0.78 2.20
CA ARG A 132 -24.80 -2.03 1.47
C ARG A 132 -23.83 -2.92 2.25
N PHE A 133 -23.90 -4.22 1.98
CA PHE A 133 -22.92 -5.20 2.43
C PHE A 133 -21.83 -5.42 1.37
N PRO A 134 -20.62 -5.89 1.74
CA PRO A 134 -19.54 -6.16 0.80
C PRO A 134 -19.90 -7.09 -0.35
N HIS A 135 -20.79 -8.06 -0.16
CA HIS A 135 -21.24 -8.98 -1.21
C HIS A 135 -22.14 -8.32 -2.27
N GLU A 136 -22.74 -7.17 -1.96
CA GLU A 136 -23.58 -6.38 -2.90
C GLU A 136 -22.73 -5.41 -3.75
N LEU A 137 -21.41 -5.39 -3.58
CA LEU A 137 -20.48 -4.53 -4.28
C LEU A 137 -19.73 -5.28 -5.38
N SER A 138 -19.38 -4.57 -6.48
CA SER A 138 -18.40 -5.07 -7.44
C SER A 138 -17.01 -5.22 -6.81
N GLY A 139 -16.10 -5.95 -7.45
CA GLY A 139 -14.71 -6.10 -7.00
C GLY A 139 -14.01 -4.74 -6.80
N GLY A 140 -14.15 -3.84 -7.77
CA GLY A 140 -13.59 -2.48 -7.69
C GLY A 140 -14.23 -1.64 -6.59
N GLN A 141 -15.55 -1.73 -6.37
CA GLN A 141 -16.21 -1.02 -5.27
C GLN A 141 -15.72 -1.53 -3.91
N ARG A 142 -15.54 -2.85 -3.73
CA ARG A 142 -14.93 -3.40 -2.50
C ARG A 142 -13.53 -2.85 -2.25
N GLN A 143 -12.72 -2.71 -3.31
CA GLN A 143 -11.36 -2.18 -3.21
C GLN A 143 -11.36 -0.69 -2.83
N ARG A 144 -12.25 0.11 -3.42
CA ARG A 144 -12.48 1.52 -3.03
C ARG A 144 -12.91 1.65 -1.56
N VAL A 145 -13.82 0.80 -1.08
CA VAL A 145 -14.23 0.76 0.35
C VAL A 145 -13.04 0.40 1.25
N ALA A 146 -12.19 -0.54 0.86
CA ALA A 146 -10.99 -0.90 1.62
C ALA A 146 -9.99 0.27 1.69
N LEU A 147 -9.83 1.02 0.60
CA LEU A 147 -9.03 2.24 0.58
C LEU A 147 -9.63 3.32 1.49
N ALA A 148 -10.95 3.58 1.39
CA ALA A 148 -11.64 4.51 2.28
C ALA A 148 -11.42 4.15 3.76
N ARG A 149 -11.56 2.87 4.13
CA ARG A 149 -11.31 2.38 5.48
C ARG A 149 -9.88 2.66 5.96
N SER A 150 -8.90 2.54 5.06
CA SER A 150 -7.49 2.74 5.41
C SER A 150 -7.14 4.19 5.72
N ILE A 151 -7.88 5.16 5.15
CA ILE A 151 -7.63 6.59 5.31
C ILE A 151 -8.61 7.31 6.25
N ALA A 152 -9.72 6.66 6.64
CA ALA A 152 -10.80 7.27 7.43
C ALA A 152 -10.32 7.82 8.79
N ALA A 153 -9.31 7.20 9.40
CA ALA A 153 -8.70 7.67 10.66
C ALA A 153 -7.58 8.69 10.44
N ARG A 154 -7.36 9.17 9.22
CA ARG A 154 -6.26 10.09 8.84
C ARG A 154 -4.90 9.64 9.36
N PRO A 155 -4.44 8.42 9.02
CA PRO A 155 -3.17 7.91 9.52
C PRO A 155 -1.98 8.65 8.91
N ASP A 156 -0.87 8.75 9.66
CA ASP A 156 0.40 9.27 9.13
C ASP A 156 1.07 8.32 8.11
N VAL A 157 0.73 7.03 8.17
CA VAL A 157 1.31 5.96 7.35
C VAL A 157 0.21 5.13 6.71
N VAL A 158 0.34 4.86 5.41
CA VAL A 158 -0.54 3.94 4.67
C VAL A 158 0.29 2.87 3.96
N LEU A 159 -0.09 1.62 4.16
CA LEU A 159 0.48 0.44 3.51
C LEU A 159 -0.52 -0.10 2.49
N LEU A 160 -0.13 -0.22 1.23
CA LEU A 160 -1.00 -0.64 0.14
C LEU A 160 -0.45 -1.91 -0.52
N ASP A 161 -1.19 -3.01 -0.47
CA ASP A 161 -0.83 -4.29 -1.07
C ASP A 161 -1.72 -4.55 -2.29
N GLU A 162 -1.25 -4.21 -3.50
CA GLU A 162 -1.95 -4.27 -4.79
C GLU A 162 -3.35 -3.59 -4.76
N PRO A 163 -3.44 -2.31 -4.35
CA PRO A 163 -4.71 -1.67 -4.00
C PRO A 163 -5.64 -1.40 -5.19
N PHE A 164 -5.13 -1.45 -6.44
CA PHE A 164 -5.89 -1.08 -7.63
C PHE A 164 -6.13 -2.24 -8.61
N GLY A 165 -5.72 -3.46 -8.26
CA GLY A 165 -5.71 -4.62 -9.17
C GLY A 165 -7.10 -5.06 -9.67
N ALA A 166 -8.18 -4.85 -8.90
CA ALA A 166 -9.54 -5.25 -9.25
C ALA A 166 -10.36 -4.16 -9.97
N LEU A 167 -9.72 -3.04 -10.35
CA LEU A 167 -10.38 -1.91 -11.02
C LEU A 167 -10.21 -1.97 -12.53
N ASP A 168 -11.24 -1.54 -13.27
CA ASP A 168 -11.10 -1.20 -14.68
C ASP A 168 -10.16 0.00 -14.89
N ALA A 169 -9.66 0.20 -16.10
CA ALA A 169 -8.61 1.18 -16.37
C ALA A 169 -9.02 2.63 -16.03
N ILE A 170 -10.27 3.04 -16.33
CA ILE A 170 -10.75 4.40 -16.05
C ILE A 170 -10.88 4.60 -14.54
N SER A 171 -11.64 3.72 -13.89
CA SER A 171 -11.83 3.76 -12.43
C SER A 171 -10.52 3.69 -11.65
N ARG A 172 -9.53 2.95 -12.17
CA ARG A 172 -8.18 2.88 -11.58
C ARG A 172 -7.46 4.21 -11.67
N ALA A 173 -7.46 4.86 -12.85
CA ALA A 173 -6.81 6.15 -13.05
C ALA A 173 -7.40 7.23 -12.14
N ASP A 174 -8.73 7.32 -12.07
CA ASP A 174 -9.44 8.30 -11.23
C ASP A 174 -9.12 8.10 -9.75
N LEU A 175 -9.14 6.84 -9.27
CA LEU A 175 -8.86 6.54 -7.86
C LEU A 175 -7.39 6.76 -7.50
N GLN A 176 -6.46 6.46 -8.40
CA GLN A 176 -5.03 6.74 -8.21
C GLN A 176 -4.79 8.24 -8.08
N GLU A 177 -5.41 9.05 -8.94
CA GLU A 177 -5.30 10.52 -8.89
C GLU A 177 -5.87 11.09 -7.60
N ALA A 178 -7.07 10.67 -7.21
CA ALA A 178 -7.69 11.10 -5.94
C ALA A 178 -6.84 10.70 -4.72
N PHE A 179 -6.30 9.48 -4.71
CA PHE A 179 -5.43 9.04 -3.62
C PHE A 179 -4.11 9.82 -3.59
N ASP A 180 -3.47 10.06 -4.75
CA ASP A 180 -2.21 10.81 -4.81
C ASP A 180 -2.39 12.26 -4.35
N ALA A 181 -3.48 12.92 -4.76
CA ALA A 181 -3.82 14.27 -4.28
C ALA A 181 -3.98 14.29 -2.75
N LEU A 182 -4.77 13.36 -2.19
CA LEU A 182 -5.01 13.25 -0.76
C LEU A 182 -3.72 12.99 0.03
N ARG A 183 -2.88 12.03 -0.40
CA ARG A 183 -1.64 11.70 0.32
C ARG A 183 -0.66 12.87 0.35
N ARG A 184 -0.62 13.67 -0.74
CA ARG A 184 0.24 14.87 -0.81
C ARG A 184 -0.29 15.97 0.09
N GLU A 185 -1.58 16.25 0.05
CA GLU A 185 -2.25 17.26 0.91
C GLU A 185 -2.01 16.94 2.39
N LEU A 186 -2.20 15.69 2.80
CA LEU A 186 -2.06 15.26 4.19
C LEU A 186 -0.63 14.84 4.56
N SER A 187 0.32 14.89 3.61
CA SER A 187 1.71 14.44 3.81
C SER A 187 1.79 13.00 4.33
N VAL A 188 0.95 12.08 3.82
CA VAL A 188 0.89 10.68 4.24
C VAL A 188 2.10 9.91 3.71
N THR A 189 2.84 9.25 4.59
CA THR A 189 3.91 8.33 4.21
C THR A 189 3.30 7.04 3.65
N THR A 190 3.66 6.67 2.43
CA THR A 190 3.03 5.56 1.72
C THR A 190 4.06 4.50 1.30
N LEU A 191 3.80 3.24 1.63
CA LEU A 191 4.49 2.09 1.04
C LEU A 191 3.50 1.31 0.19
N LEU A 192 3.76 1.27 -1.12
CA LEU A 192 2.91 0.62 -2.13
C LEU A 192 3.58 -0.65 -2.64
N VAL A 193 2.85 -1.75 -2.66
CA VAL A 193 3.23 -2.96 -3.40
C VAL A 193 2.40 -3.03 -4.67
N THR A 194 3.08 -3.16 -5.80
CA THR A 194 2.44 -3.36 -7.10
C THR A 194 3.33 -4.19 -8.03
N HIS A 195 2.74 -4.82 -9.02
CA HIS A 195 3.43 -5.44 -10.15
C HIS A 195 3.42 -4.55 -11.40
N ASP A 196 2.74 -3.39 -11.35
CA ASP A 196 2.61 -2.44 -12.44
C ASP A 196 3.60 -1.27 -12.27
N LEU A 197 4.60 -1.19 -13.17
CA LEU A 197 5.59 -0.12 -13.18
C LEU A 197 5.00 1.25 -13.52
N ALA A 198 3.94 1.31 -14.33
CA ALA A 198 3.27 2.57 -14.64
C ALA A 198 2.56 3.13 -13.40
N GLU A 199 1.92 2.25 -12.61
CA GLU A 199 1.35 2.59 -11.32
C GLU A 199 2.43 3.09 -10.34
N ALA A 200 3.54 2.36 -10.21
CA ALA A 200 4.66 2.75 -9.36
C ALA A 200 5.23 4.12 -9.76
N GLY A 201 5.43 4.37 -11.06
CA GLY A 201 5.94 5.64 -11.57
C GLY A 201 5.00 6.83 -11.39
N ARG A 202 3.68 6.58 -11.34
CA ARG A 202 2.67 7.61 -11.13
C ARG A 202 2.52 7.99 -9.66
N LEU A 203 2.57 7.00 -8.75
CA LEU A 203 2.18 7.17 -7.35
C LEU A 203 3.35 7.30 -6.39
N ALA A 204 4.55 6.86 -6.78
CA ALA A 204 5.69 6.83 -5.86
C ALA A 204 6.77 7.86 -6.25
N ASP A 205 7.39 8.42 -5.24
CA ASP A 205 8.56 9.30 -5.39
C ASP A 205 9.81 8.48 -5.73
N GLU A 206 9.89 7.24 -5.19
CA GLU A 206 10.95 6.27 -5.47
C GLU A 206 10.36 4.87 -5.65
N VAL A 207 11.06 4.07 -6.43
CA VAL A 207 10.73 2.68 -6.70
C VAL A 207 11.86 1.78 -6.22
N VAL A 208 11.51 0.71 -5.54
CA VAL A 208 12.41 -0.36 -5.10
C VAL A 208 12.05 -1.62 -5.88
N VAL A 209 12.95 -2.07 -6.73
CA VAL A 209 12.79 -3.32 -7.46
C VAL A 209 13.28 -4.48 -6.60
N MET A 210 12.39 -5.45 -6.35
CA MET A 210 12.71 -6.64 -5.56
C MET A 210 12.70 -7.91 -6.41
N ARG A 211 13.65 -8.81 -6.13
CA ARG A 211 13.74 -10.12 -6.76
C ARG A 211 14.27 -11.16 -5.76
N ILE A 212 13.61 -12.29 -5.66
CA ILE A 212 14.03 -13.44 -4.81
C ILE A 212 14.43 -12.99 -3.39
N GLY A 213 13.56 -12.19 -2.75
CA GLY A 213 13.75 -11.71 -1.38
C GLY A 213 14.81 -10.62 -1.20
N ARG A 214 15.39 -10.07 -2.26
CA ARG A 214 16.44 -9.04 -2.21
C ARG A 214 16.04 -7.78 -2.96
N VAL A 215 16.71 -6.66 -2.66
CA VAL A 215 16.60 -5.42 -3.44
C VAL A 215 17.59 -5.50 -4.60
N GLU A 216 17.09 -5.38 -5.82
CA GLU A 216 17.90 -5.32 -7.05
C GLU A 216 18.35 -3.90 -7.36
N GLN A 217 17.42 -2.94 -7.25
CA GLN A 217 17.69 -1.53 -7.50
C GLN A 217 16.69 -0.64 -6.75
N ARG A 218 17.13 0.54 -6.36
CA ARG A 218 16.29 1.61 -5.81
C ARG A 218 16.60 2.92 -6.51
N GLY A 219 15.58 3.72 -6.79
CA GLY A 219 15.73 5.06 -7.37
C GLY A 219 14.40 5.65 -7.83
N THR A 220 14.45 6.82 -8.45
CA THR A 220 13.29 7.37 -9.15
C THR A 220 12.97 6.52 -10.38
N MET A 221 11.73 6.53 -10.86
CA MET A 221 11.36 5.84 -12.10
C MET A 221 12.27 6.26 -13.27
N ARG A 222 12.63 7.53 -13.34
CA ARG A 222 13.55 8.03 -14.37
C ARG A 222 14.93 7.37 -14.28
N ALA A 223 15.49 7.25 -13.07
CA ALA A 223 16.79 6.60 -12.86
C ALA A 223 16.76 5.11 -13.25
N LEU A 224 15.69 4.40 -12.88
CA LEU A 224 15.54 2.99 -13.27
C LEU A 224 15.50 2.80 -14.79
N ILE A 225 14.85 3.74 -15.50
CA ILE A 225 14.70 3.69 -16.96
C ILE A 225 16.00 4.04 -17.68
N SER A 226 16.76 5.03 -17.17
CA SER A 226 18.00 5.48 -17.82
C SER A 226 19.20 4.58 -17.53
N GLU A 227 19.25 4.00 -16.32
CA GLU A 227 20.40 3.25 -15.81
C GLU A 227 19.93 2.00 -15.03
N PRO A 228 19.37 0.97 -15.73
CA PRO A 228 19.00 -0.27 -15.08
C PRO A 228 20.24 -1.00 -14.55
N ALA A 229 20.27 -1.25 -13.22
CA ALA A 229 21.44 -1.82 -12.55
C ALA A 229 21.67 -3.31 -12.91
N THR A 230 20.63 -4.02 -13.31
CA THR A 230 20.71 -5.45 -13.67
C THR A 230 19.90 -5.73 -14.94
N GLU A 231 20.22 -6.84 -15.61
CA GLU A 231 19.43 -7.33 -16.75
C GLU A 231 17.96 -7.60 -16.37
N TYR A 232 17.71 -8.00 -15.12
CA TYR A 232 16.36 -8.19 -14.63
C TYR A 232 15.56 -6.88 -14.62
N VAL A 233 16.16 -5.80 -14.12
CA VAL A 233 15.53 -4.47 -14.10
C VAL A 233 15.30 -3.97 -15.53
N ALA A 234 16.28 -4.12 -16.43
CA ALA A 234 16.13 -3.78 -17.83
C ALA A 234 14.95 -4.49 -18.49
N ARG A 235 14.85 -5.82 -18.33
CA ARG A 235 13.74 -6.62 -18.87
C ARG A 235 12.38 -6.23 -18.26
N LEU A 236 12.34 -5.89 -16.98
CA LEU A 236 11.10 -5.45 -16.33
C LEU A 236 10.58 -4.14 -16.96
N ILE A 237 11.49 -3.21 -17.26
CA ILE A 237 11.17 -1.92 -17.90
C ILE A 237 10.74 -2.14 -19.36
N GLU A 238 11.45 -2.99 -20.12
CA GLU A 238 11.11 -3.30 -21.50
C GLU A 238 9.70 -3.89 -21.64
N ARG A 239 9.35 -4.84 -20.76
CA ARG A 239 7.99 -5.41 -20.72
C ARG A 239 6.92 -4.35 -20.46
N ALA A 240 7.17 -3.42 -19.54
CA ALA A 240 6.24 -2.34 -19.25
C ALA A 240 6.07 -1.38 -20.45
N ARG A 241 7.17 -1.07 -21.16
CA ARG A 241 7.14 -0.25 -22.39
C ARG A 241 6.37 -0.95 -23.51
N ALA A 242 6.67 -2.22 -23.77
CA ALA A 242 6.00 -2.98 -24.83
C ALA A 242 4.48 -3.05 -24.60
N GLY A 243 4.04 -3.19 -23.33
CA GLY A 243 2.62 -3.14 -23.00
C GLY A 243 1.95 -1.79 -23.32
N LEU A 244 2.66 -0.67 -23.14
CA LEU A 244 2.16 0.67 -23.48
C LEU A 244 2.18 0.94 -24.99
N GLU A 245 3.15 0.43 -25.73
CA GLU A 245 3.26 0.59 -27.18
C GLU A 245 2.18 -0.23 -27.91
N ALA A 246 1.87 -1.43 -27.44
CA ALA A 246 0.80 -2.27 -28.01
C ALA A 246 -0.60 -1.63 -27.91
N LEU A 247 -0.81 -0.62 -27.07
CA LEU A 247 -2.06 0.13 -26.97
C LEU A 247 -2.12 1.34 -27.93
N ARG A 248 -1.03 1.62 -28.65
CA ARG A 248 -0.95 2.75 -29.62
C ARG A 248 -1.12 2.32 -31.07
N THR A 249 -1.13 1.01 -31.32
CA THR A 249 -1.42 0.38 -32.61
C THR A 249 -2.86 -0.09 -32.68
#